data_f058ce7c5a4ac12c13ff721d5dad54c2
#
_entry.id   f058ce7c5a4ac12c13ff721d5dad54c2
#
_cell.length_a   1.000
_cell.length_b   1.000
_cell.length_c   1.000
_cell.angle_alpha   90.00
_cell.angle_beta   90.00
_cell.angle_gamma   90.00
#
_symmetry.space_group_name_H-M   'P 1'
#
loop_
_entity.id
_entity.type
_entity.pdbx_description
1 polymer ?
#
loop_
_entity_poly.entity_id
_entity_poly.type
_entity_poly.pdbx_seq_one_letter_code
_entity_poly.pdbx_strand_id
1 'polypeptide(L)'
;VKYQNDFLGVNSRLDELQATFLNVKLPYLNKENQARKQIAKRYLSEIKNDKIVLPFWDGSENHVFHLFVLRCKDRKMLEQYLSFNGIQTQIHYPYAIHKQPAYAELSHLHLPVCELLQDEVLSLPFYPSLRENELVKIVDTLNDF
;
A
#
# COMPACT_ATOMS: atom_id res chain seq x y z
N VAL A 1 14.56 1.82 14.85
CA VAL A 1 14.04 2.65 13.75
C VAL A 1 12.83 1.94 13.14
N LYS A 2 11.78 2.68 12.77
CA LYS A 2 10.58 2.09 12.15
C LYS A 2 10.97 1.33 10.86
N TYR A 3 10.48 0.10 10.72
CA TYR A 3 10.76 -0.82 9.60
C TYR A 3 12.19 -1.38 9.51
N GLN A 4 13.05 -1.10 10.48
CA GLN A 4 14.36 -1.74 10.59
C GLN A 4 14.30 -2.75 11.73
N ASN A 5 14.61 -4.00 11.43
CA ASN A 5 14.53 -5.13 12.36
C ASN A 5 15.92 -5.69 12.60
N ASP A 6 16.38 -5.61 13.84
CA ASP A 6 17.71 -6.10 14.24
C ASP A 6 17.69 -7.57 14.71
N PHE A 7 16.51 -8.06 15.10
CA PHE A 7 16.32 -9.41 15.62
C PHE A 7 15.15 -10.13 14.95
N LEU A 8 15.26 -11.45 14.85
CA LEU A 8 14.16 -12.31 14.48
C LEU A 8 13.12 -12.33 15.60
N GLY A 9 11.87 -12.16 15.24
CA GLY A 9 10.75 -12.21 16.15
C GLY A 9 9.82 -13.38 15.85
N VAL A 10 8.75 -13.47 16.64
CA VAL A 10 7.64 -14.40 16.42
C VAL A 10 6.37 -13.63 16.11
N ASN A 11 5.53 -14.24 15.29
CA ASN A 11 4.21 -13.73 15.04
C ASN A 11 3.24 -14.42 16.02
N SER A 12 2.80 -13.68 17.03
CA SER A 12 1.82 -14.17 18.00
C SER A 12 0.55 -13.32 17.88
N ARG A 13 -0.54 -13.95 17.47
CA ARG A 13 -1.79 -13.26 17.17
C ARG A 13 -3.00 -14.01 17.68
N LEU A 14 -4.09 -13.25 17.76
CA LEU A 14 -5.46 -13.63 18.00
C LEU A 14 -5.69 -14.13 19.44
N ASP A 15 -5.69 -13.19 20.38
CA ASP A 15 -6.30 -13.40 21.68
C ASP A 15 -7.84 -13.30 21.57
N GLU A 16 -8.54 -13.69 22.66
CA GLU A 16 -10.00 -13.71 22.70
C GLU A 16 -10.62 -12.32 22.51
N LEU A 17 -9.96 -11.28 23.02
CA LEU A 17 -10.41 -9.90 22.85
C LEU A 17 -10.33 -9.46 21.38
N GLN A 18 -9.22 -9.78 20.69
CA GLN A 18 -9.07 -9.52 19.27
C GLN A 18 -10.09 -10.30 18.44
N ALA A 19 -10.34 -11.57 18.78
CA ALA A 19 -11.37 -12.39 18.14
C ALA A 19 -12.76 -11.78 18.30
N THR A 20 -13.09 -11.26 19.49
CA THR A 20 -14.37 -10.58 19.76
C THR A 20 -14.55 -9.33 18.89
N PHE A 21 -13.53 -8.49 18.75
CA PHE A 21 -13.58 -7.33 17.85
C PHE A 21 -13.73 -7.74 16.38
N LEU A 22 -13.06 -8.79 15.96
CA LEU A 22 -13.19 -9.31 14.58
C LEU A 22 -14.60 -9.84 14.33
N ASN A 23 -15.23 -10.52 15.27
CA ASN A 23 -16.61 -11.00 15.12
C ASN A 23 -17.62 -9.87 14.91
N VAL A 24 -17.43 -8.71 15.55
CA VAL A 24 -18.26 -7.52 15.31
C VAL A 24 -18.07 -6.98 13.89
N LYS A 25 -16.87 -7.06 13.34
CA LYS A 25 -16.53 -6.53 12.00
C LYS A 25 -16.85 -7.50 10.86
N LEU A 26 -16.80 -8.80 11.12
CA LEU A 26 -16.95 -9.85 10.12
C LEU A 26 -18.23 -9.73 9.25
N PRO A 27 -19.42 -9.38 9.79
CA PRO A 27 -20.62 -9.19 8.98
C PRO A 27 -20.51 -8.09 7.91
N TYR A 28 -19.60 -7.13 8.10
CA TYR A 28 -19.41 -6.00 7.18
C TYR A 28 -18.32 -6.25 6.15
N LEU A 29 -17.51 -7.31 6.27
CA LEU A 29 -16.32 -7.58 5.47
C LEU A 29 -16.61 -7.55 3.97
N ASN A 30 -17.67 -8.23 3.51
CA ASN A 30 -18.00 -8.27 2.09
C ASN A 30 -18.37 -6.88 1.54
N LYS A 31 -19.14 -6.10 2.28
CA LYS A 31 -19.49 -4.72 1.92
C LYS A 31 -18.25 -3.84 1.84
N GLU A 32 -17.35 -3.96 2.80
CA GLU A 32 -16.09 -3.21 2.82
C GLU A 32 -15.16 -3.60 1.67
N ASN A 33 -15.07 -4.90 1.32
CA ASN A 33 -14.30 -5.37 0.17
C ASN A 33 -14.87 -4.84 -1.15
N GLN A 34 -16.20 -4.80 -1.30
CA GLN A 34 -16.83 -4.20 -2.49
C GLN A 34 -16.52 -2.69 -2.58
N ALA A 35 -16.59 -1.95 -1.47
CA ALA A 35 -16.21 -0.53 -1.46
C ALA A 35 -14.74 -0.33 -1.87
N ARG A 36 -13.81 -1.16 -1.36
CA ARG A 36 -12.40 -1.13 -1.78
C ARG A 36 -12.25 -1.37 -3.29
N LYS A 37 -12.93 -2.36 -3.83
CA LYS A 37 -12.89 -2.65 -5.28
C LYS A 37 -13.40 -1.46 -6.12
N GLN A 38 -14.43 -0.75 -5.67
CA GLN A 38 -14.92 0.46 -6.37
C GLN A 38 -13.85 1.57 -6.36
N ILE A 39 -13.22 1.83 -5.22
CA ILE A 39 -12.13 2.81 -5.13
C ILE A 39 -10.96 2.40 -6.03
N ALA A 40 -10.58 1.11 -6.01
CA ALA A 40 -9.52 0.60 -6.87
C ALA A 40 -9.82 0.81 -8.37
N LYS A 41 -11.06 0.51 -8.81
CA LYS A 41 -11.51 0.79 -10.19
C LYS A 41 -11.31 2.24 -10.57
N ARG A 42 -11.69 3.17 -9.68
CA ARG A 42 -11.55 4.60 -9.89
C ARG A 42 -10.07 5.00 -10.04
N TYR A 43 -9.21 4.57 -9.11
CA TYR A 43 -7.76 4.82 -9.22
C TYR A 43 -7.17 4.28 -10.52
N LEU A 44 -7.51 3.05 -10.90
CA LEU A 44 -7.01 2.43 -12.13
C LEU A 44 -7.50 3.11 -13.41
N SER A 45 -8.73 3.65 -13.40
CA SER A 45 -9.32 4.29 -14.58
C SER A 45 -9.03 5.78 -14.69
N GLU A 46 -8.79 6.49 -13.59
CA GLU A 46 -8.73 7.96 -13.55
C GLU A 46 -7.31 8.52 -13.37
N ILE A 47 -6.38 7.76 -12.78
CA ILE A 47 -4.98 8.17 -12.71
C ILE A 47 -4.34 7.98 -14.09
N LYS A 48 -3.82 9.08 -14.68
CA LYS A 48 -3.30 9.14 -16.07
C LYS A 48 -1.92 9.79 -16.15
N ASN A 49 -1.10 9.62 -15.14
CA ASN A 49 0.25 10.17 -15.10
C ASN A 49 1.28 9.13 -15.52
N ASP A 50 2.02 9.38 -16.59
CA ASP A 50 3.02 8.45 -17.17
C ASP A 50 4.23 8.18 -16.25
N LYS A 51 4.46 9.01 -15.22
CA LYS A 51 5.49 8.78 -14.21
C LYS A 51 5.07 7.73 -13.18
N ILE A 52 3.77 7.33 -13.17
CA ILE A 52 3.16 6.45 -12.17
C ILE A 52 2.79 5.12 -12.82
N VAL A 53 3.27 4.03 -12.25
CA VAL A 53 2.89 2.67 -12.67
C VAL A 53 1.85 2.14 -11.70
N LEU A 54 0.65 1.92 -12.20
CA LEU A 54 -0.46 1.35 -11.42
C LEU A 54 -0.39 -0.17 -11.37
N PRO A 55 -0.94 -0.81 -10.33
CA PRO A 55 -1.00 -2.27 -10.27
C PRO A 55 -1.93 -2.82 -11.36
N PHE A 56 -1.58 -3.98 -11.89
CA PHE A 56 -2.48 -4.71 -12.79
C PHE A 56 -3.61 -5.37 -12.00
N TRP A 57 -4.82 -5.32 -12.54
CA TRP A 57 -5.98 -6.06 -12.05
C TRP A 57 -6.86 -6.51 -13.22
N ASP A 58 -7.15 -7.79 -13.25
CA ASP A 58 -7.99 -8.42 -14.29
C ASP A 58 -9.51 -8.22 -14.06
N GLY A 59 -9.90 -7.53 -13.00
CA GLY A 59 -11.29 -7.32 -12.62
C GLY A 59 -11.91 -8.48 -11.84
N SER A 60 -11.16 -9.55 -11.56
CA SER A 60 -11.64 -10.72 -10.82
C SER A 60 -11.97 -10.43 -9.36
N GLU A 61 -12.74 -11.32 -8.74
CA GLU A 61 -13.08 -11.26 -7.32
C GLU A 61 -11.93 -11.70 -6.39
N ASN A 62 -10.83 -12.22 -6.95
CA ASN A 62 -9.70 -12.79 -6.19
C ASN A 62 -8.86 -11.75 -5.46
N HIS A 63 -8.94 -10.47 -5.87
CA HIS A 63 -8.19 -9.38 -5.25
C HIS A 63 -9.12 -8.51 -4.40
N VAL A 64 -8.83 -8.39 -3.11
CA VAL A 64 -9.63 -7.59 -2.14
C VAL A 64 -9.07 -6.18 -1.92
N PHE A 65 -7.90 -5.87 -2.46
CA PHE A 65 -7.22 -4.59 -2.29
C PHE A 65 -7.08 -4.19 -0.81
N HIS A 66 -6.28 -4.94 -0.07
CA HIS A 66 -5.91 -4.54 1.30
C HIS A 66 -5.20 -3.18 1.30
N LEU A 67 -4.31 -2.99 0.33
CA LEU A 67 -3.60 -1.75 0.03
C LEU A 67 -3.73 -1.45 -1.47
N PHE A 68 -3.66 -0.18 -1.84
CA PHE A 68 -3.47 0.23 -3.22
C PHE A 68 -2.06 0.79 -3.37
N VAL A 69 -1.19 0.01 -4.02
CA VAL A 69 0.24 0.30 -4.14
C VAL A 69 0.54 0.67 -5.59
N LEU A 70 1.05 1.86 -5.80
CA LEU A 70 1.63 2.30 -7.07
C LEU A 70 3.16 2.25 -7.04
N ARG A 71 3.79 2.43 -8.20
CA ARG A 71 5.23 2.60 -8.33
C ARG A 71 5.55 3.94 -8.99
N CYS A 72 6.60 4.59 -8.50
CA CYS A 72 7.15 5.80 -9.10
C CYS A 72 8.67 5.80 -8.91
N LYS A 73 9.43 6.03 -9.99
CA LYS A 73 10.90 6.10 -9.93
C LYS A 73 11.35 7.21 -8.96
N ASP A 74 10.68 8.35 -9.02
CA ASP A 74 10.93 9.49 -8.15
C ASP A 74 10.02 9.46 -6.91
N ARG A 75 9.89 8.26 -6.27
CA ARG A 75 8.98 8.05 -5.13
C ARG A 75 9.11 9.12 -4.05
N LYS A 76 10.33 9.51 -3.69
CA LYS A 76 10.55 10.51 -2.64
C LYS A 76 9.96 11.87 -3.02
N MET A 77 10.10 12.27 -4.27
CA MET A 77 9.53 13.52 -4.77
C MET A 77 8.01 13.45 -4.80
N LEU A 78 7.44 12.33 -5.25
CA LEU A 78 6.00 12.09 -5.23
C LEU A 78 5.44 12.11 -3.80
N GLU A 79 6.10 11.45 -2.85
CA GLU A 79 5.70 11.44 -1.44
C GLU A 79 5.67 12.86 -0.85
N GLN A 80 6.71 13.67 -1.10
CA GLN A 80 6.77 15.05 -0.66
C GLN A 80 5.68 15.92 -1.31
N TYR A 81 5.46 15.76 -2.61
CA TYR A 81 4.42 16.47 -3.34
C TYR A 81 3.01 16.16 -2.82
N LEU A 82 2.70 14.88 -2.60
CA LEU A 82 1.43 14.44 -2.02
C LEU A 82 1.26 14.98 -0.60
N SER A 83 2.31 14.90 0.23
CA SER A 83 2.30 15.44 1.59
C SER A 83 2.05 16.95 1.62
N PHE A 84 2.67 17.72 0.73
CA PHE A 84 2.45 19.16 0.58
C PHE A 84 0.99 19.49 0.26
N ASN A 85 0.33 18.62 -0.55
CA ASN A 85 -1.09 18.73 -0.88
C ASN A 85 -2.02 18.12 0.18
N GLY A 86 -1.48 17.72 1.34
CA GLY A 86 -2.26 17.16 2.46
C GLY A 86 -2.71 15.72 2.24
N ILE A 87 -2.05 14.97 1.37
CA ILE A 87 -2.29 13.55 1.11
C ILE A 87 -1.18 12.73 1.77
N GLN A 88 -1.54 11.97 2.82
CA GLN A 88 -0.59 11.10 3.52
C GLN A 88 -0.46 9.76 2.82
N THR A 89 0.77 9.33 2.60
CA THR A 89 1.10 8.05 1.98
C THR A 89 1.96 7.20 2.91
N GLN A 90 2.10 5.92 2.58
CA GLN A 90 2.98 5.00 3.32
C GLN A 90 3.77 4.11 2.37
N ILE A 91 4.89 3.59 2.85
CA ILE A 91 5.75 2.67 2.10
C ILE A 91 5.63 1.27 2.72
N HIS A 92 5.13 0.30 1.97
CA HIS A 92 5.00 -1.10 2.37
C HIS A 92 5.78 -2.00 1.40
N TYR A 93 7.13 -2.25 1.63
CA TYR A 93 7.94 -1.79 2.76
C TYR A 93 9.25 -1.16 2.24
N PRO A 94 9.90 -0.24 3.00
CA PRO A 94 11.05 0.50 2.51
C PRO A 94 12.35 -0.31 2.48
N TYR A 95 12.38 -1.51 3.10
CA TYR A 95 13.54 -2.38 3.12
C TYR A 95 13.15 -3.79 2.70
N ALA A 96 13.86 -4.34 1.72
CA ALA A 96 13.75 -5.74 1.34
C ALA A 96 14.20 -6.64 2.50
N ILE A 97 13.57 -7.81 2.64
CA ILE A 97 13.82 -8.73 3.78
C ILE A 97 15.29 -9.12 3.86
N HIS A 98 15.93 -9.47 2.72
CA HIS A 98 17.34 -9.86 2.67
C HIS A 98 18.32 -8.70 2.98
N LYS A 99 17.82 -7.46 3.08
CA LYS A 99 18.62 -6.29 3.49
C LYS A 99 18.36 -5.88 4.95
N GLN A 100 17.52 -6.60 5.66
CA GLN A 100 17.26 -6.37 7.08
C GLN A 100 18.42 -6.90 7.94
N PRO A 101 18.86 -6.19 8.99
CA PRO A 101 19.89 -6.67 9.91
C PRO A 101 19.58 -8.03 10.53
N ALA A 102 18.30 -8.31 10.83
CA ALA A 102 17.84 -9.60 11.35
C ALA A 102 18.09 -10.79 10.40
N TYR A 103 18.38 -10.53 9.12
CA TYR A 103 18.66 -11.52 8.08
C TYR A 103 20.02 -11.27 7.41
N ALA A 104 21.02 -10.89 8.20
CA ALA A 104 22.35 -10.55 7.70
C ALA A 104 23.00 -11.67 6.85
N GLU A 105 22.68 -12.93 7.14
CA GLU A 105 23.12 -14.09 6.37
C GLU A 105 22.59 -14.10 4.92
N LEU A 106 21.49 -13.39 4.63
CA LEU A 106 20.92 -13.27 3.29
C LEU A 106 21.41 -12.03 2.53
N SER A 107 22.22 -11.18 3.16
CA SER A 107 22.65 -9.89 2.59
C SER A 107 23.47 -10.03 1.31
N HIS A 108 24.08 -11.19 1.08
CA HIS A 108 24.82 -11.52 -0.15
C HIS A 108 23.92 -11.77 -1.36
N LEU A 109 22.62 -11.99 -1.17
CA LEU A 109 21.70 -12.20 -2.27
C LEU A 109 21.49 -10.92 -3.06
N HIS A 110 21.45 -11.04 -4.39
CA HIS A 110 21.05 -10.01 -5.31
C HIS A 110 19.66 -10.33 -5.88
N LEU A 111 18.64 -9.59 -5.45
CA LEU A 111 17.25 -9.79 -5.82
C LEU A 111 16.73 -8.51 -6.53
N PRO A 112 17.06 -8.31 -7.81
CA PRO A 112 16.91 -7.01 -8.47
C PRO A 112 15.47 -6.50 -8.50
N VAL A 113 14.48 -7.38 -8.65
CA VAL A 113 13.07 -6.96 -8.63
C VAL A 113 12.66 -6.46 -7.23
N CYS A 114 13.06 -7.18 -6.18
CA CYS A 114 12.75 -6.79 -4.81
C CYS A 114 13.46 -5.48 -4.42
N GLU A 115 14.72 -5.35 -4.82
CA GLU A 115 15.53 -4.15 -4.58
C GLU A 115 14.99 -2.93 -5.34
N LEU A 116 14.51 -3.11 -6.57
CA LEU A 116 13.83 -2.06 -7.32
C LEU A 116 12.51 -1.64 -6.65
N LEU A 117 11.68 -2.62 -6.29
CA LEU A 117 10.36 -2.34 -5.72
C LEU A 117 10.43 -1.62 -4.37
N GLN A 118 11.40 -1.94 -3.50
CA GLN A 118 11.56 -1.21 -2.23
C GLN A 118 11.80 0.29 -2.42
N ASP A 119 12.40 0.70 -3.55
CA ASP A 119 12.70 2.09 -3.85
C ASP A 119 11.55 2.83 -4.54
N GLU A 120 10.66 2.11 -5.23
CA GLU A 120 9.62 2.70 -6.07
C GLU A 120 8.20 2.64 -5.48
N VAL A 121 7.89 1.68 -4.58
CA VAL A 121 6.53 1.46 -4.11
C VAL A 121 6.04 2.56 -3.18
N LEU A 122 4.78 2.97 -3.38
CA LEU A 122 4.08 3.93 -2.52
C LEU A 122 2.61 3.53 -2.39
N SER A 123 2.10 3.47 -1.17
CA SER A 123 0.70 3.14 -0.89
C SER A 123 -0.12 4.41 -0.72
N LEU A 124 -1.18 4.52 -1.50
CA LEU A 124 -2.15 5.62 -1.42
C LEU A 124 -3.10 5.45 -0.22
N PRO A 125 -3.79 6.54 0.21
CA PRO A 125 -4.92 6.42 1.12
C PRO A 125 -5.97 5.49 0.52
N PHE A 126 -6.31 4.42 1.26
CA PHE A 126 -7.16 3.37 0.72
C PHE A 126 -7.94 2.66 1.84
N TYR A 127 -9.21 3.03 2.00
CA TYR A 127 -10.09 2.47 3.04
C TYR A 127 -11.56 2.59 2.61
N PRO A 128 -12.46 1.69 3.10
CA PRO A 128 -13.85 1.61 2.60
C PRO A 128 -14.68 2.88 2.74
N SER A 129 -14.33 3.74 3.71
CA SER A 129 -15.03 4.99 4.00
C SER A 129 -14.38 6.23 3.36
N LEU A 130 -13.48 6.05 2.38
CA LEU A 130 -12.89 7.16 1.62
C LEU A 130 -14.00 7.94 0.91
N ARG A 131 -14.10 9.24 1.19
CA ARG A 131 -15.14 10.09 0.65
C ARG A 131 -14.84 10.47 -0.79
N GLU A 132 -15.89 10.76 -1.57
CA GLU A 132 -15.76 11.12 -2.99
C GLU A 132 -14.84 12.32 -3.22
N ASN A 133 -14.97 13.36 -2.42
CA ASN A 133 -14.11 14.54 -2.53
C ASN A 133 -12.63 14.26 -2.19
N GLU A 134 -12.37 13.32 -1.30
CA GLU A 134 -11.01 12.87 -0.97
C GLU A 134 -10.41 12.07 -2.14
N LEU A 135 -11.21 11.17 -2.72
CA LEU A 135 -10.80 10.37 -3.86
C LEU A 135 -10.47 11.24 -5.07
N VAL A 136 -11.36 12.18 -5.42
CA VAL A 136 -11.14 13.13 -6.52
C VAL A 136 -9.87 13.95 -6.28
N LYS A 137 -9.69 14.50 -5.08
CA LYS A 137 -8.48 15.24 -4.72
C LYS A 137 -7.21 14.40 -4.91
N ILE A 138 -7.22 13.13 -4.51
CA ILE A 138 -6.05 12.24 -4.65
C ILE A 138 -5.74 12.01 -6.14
N VAL A 139 -6.75 11.72 -6.94
CA VAL A 139 -6.61 11.48 -8.38
C VAL A 139 -6.08 12.73 -9.09
N ASP A 140 -6.69 13.89 -8.87
CA ASP A 140 -6.28 15.15 -9.49
C ASP A 140 -4.84 15.50 -9.12
N THR A 141 -4.50 15.41 -7.82
CA THR A 141 -3.13 15.68 -7.36
C THR A 141 -2.10 14.72 -7.99
N LEU A 142 -2.44 13.44 -8.19
CA LEU A 142 -1.55 12.50 -8.86
C LEU A 142 -1.40 12.79 -10.34
N ASN A 143 -2.45 13.24 -11.00
CA ASN A 143 -2.41 13.61 -12.42
C ASN A 143 -1.63 14.90 -12.68
N ASP A 144 -1.57 15.80 -11.70
CA ASP A 144 -0.83 17.07 -11.76
C ASP A 144 0.65 16.96 -11.40
N PHE A 145 1.11 15.82 -10.85
CA PHE A 145 2.52 15.57 -10.50
C PHE A 145 3.39 15.38 -11.74
#